data_5d89895f723627627422d42a52d11ba0
#
_entry.id   5d89895f723627627422d42a52d11ba0
#
_cell.length_a   1.000
_cell.length_b   1.000
_cell.length_c   1.000
_cell.angle_alpha   90.00
_cell.angle_beta   90.00
_cell.angle_gamma   90.00
#
_symmetry.space_group_name_H-M   'P 1'
#
loop_
_entity.id
_entity.type
_entity.pdbx_description
1 polymer ?
#
loop_
_entity_poly.entity_id
_entity_poly.type
_entity_poly.pdbx_seq_one_letter_code
_entity_poly.pdbx_strand_id
1 'polypeptide(L)'
;MRSAGGAKGVSGSTLTRDELISGLPVGTKITPENVVDIRRLQDGRTVWLENGTDAAGLQHIYKRHEVDFINKGISRDNIPSVVMNALERGEVVGTNGSANVYRITYNGVEKNIAVGVSSNGFVVRANPVSSWKPLK
;
A
#
# COMPACT_ATOMS: atom_id res chain seq x y z
N MET A 1 12.74 -2.35 -25.49
CA MET A 1 12.32 -2.47 -25.61
C MET A 1 12.10 -2.56 -25.59
N ARG A 2 12.00 -2.39 -25.02
CA ARG A 2 11.59 -2.52 -24.85
C ARG A 2 11.17 -2.16 -25.06
N SER A 3 11.05 -1.78 -24.64
CA SER A 3 10.47 -1.45 -24.84
C SER A 3 10.30 -1.07 -24.94
N ALA A 4 10.34 -0.63 -24.74
CA ALA A 4 9.88 -0.32 -24.89
C ALA A 4 9.65 -0.07 -25.06
N GLY A 5 9.67 0.17 -24.86
CA GLY A 5 9.13 0.27 -25.01
C GLY A 5 8.73 0.56 -24.95
N GLY A 6 8.54 0.75 -24.78
CA GLY A 6 7.89 0.94 -24.68
C GLY A 6 7.35 1.32 -24.40
N ALA A 7 7.16 1.65 -24.26
CA ALA A 7 6.53 2.01 -23.98
C ALA A 7 6.06 2.34 -23.82
N LYS A 8 5.72 2.83 -23.72
CA LYS A 8 5.04 3.03 -23.54
C LYS A 8 4.30 3.64 -23.03
N GLY A 9 3.42 4.76 -23.47
CA GLY A 9 2.45 5.53 -22.69
C GLY A 9 2.20 4.90 -21.43
N VAL A 10 2.83 5.32 -20.68
CA VAL A 10 3.03 4.41 -19.68
C VAL A 10 2.46 4.87 -18.39
N SER A 11 1.58 4.09 -17.83
CA SER A 11 1.12 4.31 -16.49
C SER A 11 2.25 4.03 -15.50
N GLY A 12 2.12 4.51 -14.28
CA GLY A 12 3.10 4.27 -13.24
C GLY A 12 3.35 2.79 -12.99
N SER A 13 2.35 1.94 -13.27
CA SER A 13 2.48 0.50 -13.05
C SER A 13 3.49 -0.17 -13.96
N THR A 14 3.98 0.51 -15.01
CA THR A 14 4.99 -0.05 -15.90
C THR A 14 6.41 0.21 -15.43
N LEU A 15 6.61 1.05 -14.41
CA LEU A 15 7.94 1.33 -13.87
C LEU A 15 8.43 0.16 -13.02
N THR A 16 9.72 -0.11 -13.11
CA THR A 16 10.32 -1.14 -12.28
C THR A 16 10.49 -0.63 -10.84
N ARG A 17 10.73 -1.58 -9.94
CA ARG A 17 11.04 -1.27 -8.55
C ARG A 17 12.21 -0.29 -8.45
N ASP A 18 13.29 -0.56 -9.17
CA ASP A 18 14.48 0.28 -9.10
C ASP A 18 14.21 1.68 -9.66
N GLU A 19 13.43 1.77 -10.73
CA GLU A 19 13.05 3.06 -11.28
C GLU A 19 12.20 3.87 -10.32
N LEU A 20 11.28 3.23 -9.63
CA LEU A 20 10.45 3.90 -8.63
C LEU A 20 11.30 4.41 -7.47
N ILE A 21 12.23 3.60 -6.99
CA ILE A 21 13.11 3.99 -5.88
C ILE A 21 14.00 5.16 -6.30
N SER A 22 14.62 5.07 -7.48
CA SER A 22 15.53 6.12 -7.93
C SER A 22 14.83 7.43 -8.26
N GLY A 23 13.52 7.37 -8.53
CA GLY A 23 12.74 8.57 -8.80
C GLY A 23 12.26 9.31 -7.56
N LEU A 24 12.52 8.79 -6.37
CA LEU A 24 12.14 9.47 -5.14
C LEU A 24 12.99 10.73 -4.92
N PRO A 25 12.45 11.75 -4.25
CA PRO A 25 13.23 12.95 -3.95
C PRO A 25 14.51 12.64 -3.20
N VAL A 26 15.53 13.41 -3.47
CA VAL A 26 16.80 13.29 -2.74
C VAL A 26 16.54 13.49 -1.27
N GLY A 27 17.13 12.60 -0.44
CA GLY A 27 16.93 12.65 1.00
C GLY A 27 15.75 11.86 1.52
N THR A 28 14.99 11.21 0.63
CA THR A 28 13.90 10.33 1.06
C THR A 28 14.46 9.19 1.90
N LYS A 29 13.87 8.99 3.08
CA LYS A 29 14.30 7.90 3.96
C LYS A 29 13.64 6.61 3.49
N ILE A 30 14.39 5.82 2.75
CA ILE A 30 13.96 4.52 2.28
C ILE A 30 15.15 3.56 2.41
N THR A 31 14.87 2.33 2.82
CA THR A 31 15.87 1.26 2.90
C THR A 31 15.58 0.27 1.79
N PRO A 32 16.21 0.42 0.62
CA PRO A 32 15.83 -0.38 -0.56
C PRO A 32 15.84 -1.88 -0.32
N GLU A 33 16.81 -2.39 0.43
CA GLU A 33 16.89 -3.82 0.70
C GLU A 33 15.75 -4.35 1.56
N ASN A 34 15.01 -3.47 2.24
CA ASN A 34 13.87 -3.85 3.06
C ASN A 34 12.52 -3.63 2.37
N VAL A 35 12.53 -3.10 1.16
CA VAL A 35 11.27 -2.82 0.44
C VAL A 35 10.63 -4.13 0.00
N VAL A 36 9.40 -4.35 0.47
CA VAL A 36 8.59 -5.51 0.11
C VAL A 36 7.81 -5.22 -1.17
N ASP A 37 7.30 -4.00 -1.31
CA ASP A 37 6.52 -3.59 -2.47
C ASP A 37 6.58 -2.07 -2.58
N ILE A 38 6.55 -1.56 -3.81
CA ILE A 38 6.56 -0.13 -4.07
C ILE A 38 5.69 0.14 -5.30
N ARG A 39 4.85 1.17 -5.23
CA ARG A 39 3.89 1.50 -6.28
C ARG A 39 3.84 3.01 -6.54
N ARG A 40 3.61 3.38 -7.79
CA ARG A 40 3.23 4.73 -8.15
C ARG A 40 1.70 4.81 -8.17
N LEU A 41 1.14 5.76 -7.42
CA LEU A 41 -0.32 5.96 -7.38
C LEU A 41 -0.77 6.82 -8.57
N GLN A 42 -2.08 6.82 -8.81
CA GLN A 42 -2.65 7.58 -9.93
C GLN A 42 -2.39 9.08 -9.81
N ASP A 43 -2.27 9.59 -8.59
CA ASP A 43 -2.00 11.01 -8.34
C ASP A 43 -0.51 11.36 -8.47
N GLY A 44 0.33 10.40 -8.83
CA GLY A 44 1.75 10.61 -9.03
C GLY A 44 2.62 10.36 -7.81
N ARG A 45 2.02 10.12 -6.65
CA ARG A 45 2.81 9.81 -5.45
C ARG A 45 3.36 8.40 -5.53
N THR A 46 4.53 8.20 -4.94
CA THR A 46 5.10 6.87 -4.76
C THR A 46 4.92 6.45 -3.31
N VAL A 47 4.40 5.25 -3.12
CA VAL A 47 4.22 4.66 -1.78
C VAL A 47 4.94 3.33 -1.72
N TRP A 48 5.43 2.96 -0.54
CA TRP A 48 6.14 1.69 -0.41
C TRP A 48 5.93 1.09 0.97
N LEU A 49 6.08 -0.23 0.99
CA LEU A 49 5.99 -1.04 2.21
C LEU A 49 7.34 -1.67 2.45
N GLU A 50 7.91 -1.42 3.63
CA GLU A 50 9.15 -2.06 4.07
C GLU A 50 8.83 -3.12 5.11
N ASN A 51 9.77 -4.03 5.34
CA ASN A 51 9.65 -4.98 6.45
C ASN A 51 9.44 -4.24 7.76
N GLY A 52 10.16 -3.16 7.98
CA GLY A 52 9.95 -2.29 9.11
C GLY A 52 10.29 -2.95 10.44
N THR A 53 9.57 -2.52 11.47
CA THR A 53 9.77 -2.97 12.84
C THR A 53 8.41 -3.22 13.49
N ASP A 54 8.39 -3.55 14.77
CA ASP A 54 7.14 -3.69 15.52
C ASP A 54 6.35 -2.38 15.59
N ALA A 55 6.99 -1.24 15.35
CA ALA A 55 6.36 0.07 15.47
C ALA A 55 5.74 0.55 14.15
N ALA A 56 6.26 0.10 13.00
CA ALA A 56 5.77 0.56 11.69
C ALA A 56 6.24 -0.39 10.60
N GLY A 57 5.45 -0.48 9.52
CA GLY A 57 5.75 -1.32 8.36
C GLY A 57 5.11 -2.69 8.46
N LEU A 58 5.60 -3.62 7.63
CA LEU A 58 4.95 -4.94 7.52
C LEU A 58 5.00 -5.73 8.82
N GLN A 59 6.12 -5.69 9.55
CA GLN A 59 6.20 -6.41 10.83
C GLN A 59 5.15 -5.89 11.80
N HIS A 60 4.94 -4.57 11.84
CA HIS A 60 3.90 -3.97 12.68
C HIS A 60 2.52 -4.47 12.26
N ILE A 61 2.26 -4.51 10.97
CA ILE A 61 0.98 -4.98 10.44
C ILE A 61 0.74 -6.42 10.86
N TYR A 62 1.73 -7.29 10.68
CA TYR A 62 1.61 -8.68 11.08
C TYR A 62 1.38 -8.81 12.60
N LYS A 63 2.18 -8.11 13.38
CA LYS A 63 2.10 -8.24 14.84
C LYS A 63 0.74 -7.81 15.36
N ARG A 64 0.18 -6.73 14.83
CA ARG A 64 -1.04 -6.13 15.36
C ARG A 64 -2.30 -6.62 14.67
N HIS A 65 -2.23 -7.01 13.41
CA HIS A 65 -3.43 -7.16 12.59
C HIS A 65 -3.46 -8.43 11.74
N GLU A 66 -2.48 -9.31 11.83
CA GLU A 66 -2.51 -10.55 11.02
C GLU A 66 -3.81 -11.31 11.24
N VAL A 67 -4.21 -11.48 12.50
CA VAL A 67 -5.44 -12.21 12.83
C VAL A 67 -6.66 -11.50 12.27
N ASP A 68 -6.66 -10.17 12.32
CA ASP A 68 -7.78 -9.38 11.77
C ASP A 68 -7.94 -9.62 10.28
N PHE A 69 -6.82 -9.68 9.53
CA PHE A 69 -6.86 -9.98 8.11
C PHE A 69 -7.34 -11.40 7.85
N ILE A 70 -6.83 -12.36 8.61
CA ILE A 70 -7.24 -13.77 8.46
C ILE A 70 -8.74 -13.91 8.70
N ASN A 71 -9.26 -13.23 9.72
CA ASN A 71 -10.69 -13.27 10.03
C ASN A 71 -11.55 -12.68 8.92
N LYS A 72 -10.96 -11.86 8.06
CA LYS A 72 -11.65 -11.31 6.89
C LYS A 72 -11.34 -12.08 5.61
N GLY A 73 -10.74 -13.26 5.73
CA GLY A 73 -10.46 -14.11 4.58
C GLY A 73 -9.20 -13.76 3.80
N ILE A 74 -8.31 -12.96 4.39
CA ILE A 74 -7.07 -12.55 3.74
C ILE A 74 -5.91 -13.25 4.45
N SER A 75 -5.25 -14.17 3.75
CA SER A 75 -4.14 -14.92 4.33
C SER A 75 -2.93 -14.02 4.52
N ARG A 76 -2.07 -14.42 5.46
CA ARG A 76 -0.86 -13.68 5.80
C ARG A 76 -0.04 -13.32 4.56
N ASP A 77 0.17 -14.28 3.67
CA ASP A 77 1.01 -14.08 2.49
C ASP A 77 0.43 -13.06 1.52
N ASN A 78 -0.89 -12.83 1.58
CA ASN A 78 -1.55 -11.88 0.70
C ASN A 78 -1.70 -10.49 1.31
N ILE A 79 -1.36 -10.31 2.58
CA ILE A 79 -1.51 -9.02 3.23
C ILE A 79 -0.73 -7.92 2.51
N PRO A 80 0.56 -8.11 2.16
CA PRO A 80 1.29 -7.04 1.46
C PRO A 80 0.62 -6.59 0.18
N SER A 81 0.21 -7.53 -0.67
CA SER A 81 -0.41 -7.16 -1.95
C SER A 81 -1.78 -6.52 -1.74
N VAL A 82 -2.56 -6.98 -0.76
CA VAL A 82 -3.87 -6.38 -0.47
C VAL A 82 -3.70 -4.93 -0.02
N VAL A 83 -2.75 -4.67 0.87
CA VAL A 83 -2.49 -3.31 1.36
C VAL A 83 -2.06 -2.39 0.22
N MET A 84 -1.14 -2.83 -0.61
CA MET A 84 -0.64 -2.01 -1.71
C MET A 84 -1.67 -1.84 -2.82
N ASN A 85 -2.46 -2.88 -3.09
CA ASN A 85 -3.57 -2.76 -4.04
C ASN A 85 -4.64 -1.80 -3.54
N ALA A 86 -4.89 -1.77 -2.23
CA ALA A 86 -5.84 -0.81 -1.65
C ALA A 86 -5.38 0.62 -1.95
N LEU A 87 -4.09 0.90 -1.76
CA LEU A 87 -3.56 2.23 -2.04
C LEU A 87 -3.61 2.58 -3.52
N GLU A 88 -3.29 1.63 -4.39
CA GLU A 88 -3.19 1.90 -5.82
C GLU A 88 -4.54 1.92 -6.52
N ARG A 89 -5.45 1.04 -6.14
CA ARG A 89 -6.69 0.81 -6.89
C ARG A 89 -7.96 1.00 -6.07
N GLY A 90 -7.83 1.14 -4.76
CA GLY A 90 -8.99 1.25 -3.89
C GLY A 90 -9.67 2.59 -4.00
N GLU A 91 -10.96 2.58 -3.66
CA GLU A 91 -11.74 3.80 -3.55
C GLU A 91 -11.71 4.27 -2.11
N VAL A 92 -11.36 5.53 -1.89
CA VAL A 92 -11.38 6.10 -0.54
C VAL A 92 -12.83 6.33 -0.13
N VAL A 93 -13.26 5.67 0.94
CA VAL A 93 -14.67 5.76 1.40
C VAL A 93 -14.81 6.50 2.72
N GLY A 94 -13.71 6.77 3.41
CA GLY A 94 -13.75 7.48 4.68
C GLY A 94 -12.41 7.44 5.37
N THR A 95 -12.44 7.66 6.68
CA THR A 95 -11.23 7.67 7.50
C THR A 95 -11.45 6.84 8.76
N ASN A 96 -10.33 6.32 9.28
CA ASN A 96 -10.27 5.63 10.56
C ASN A 96 -9.04 6.18 11.27
N GLY A 97 -9.27 7.07 12.24
CA GLY A 97 -8.16 7.83 12.83
C GLY A 97 -7.48 8.68 11.76
N SER A 98 -6.17 8.59 11.66
CA SER A 98 -5.39 9.32 10.66
C SER A 98 -5.27 8.59 9.33
N ALA A 99 -5.82 7.38 9.23
CA ALA A 99 -5.72 6.56 8.02
C ALA A 99 -6.95 6.74 7.14
N ASN A 100 -6.74 6.71 5.83
CA ASN A 100 -7.85 6.58 4.90
C ASN A 100 -8.32 5.14 4.85
N VAL A 101 -9.62 4.95 4.60
CA VAL A 101 -10.21 3.63 4.40
C VAL A 101 -10.45 3.44 2.92
N TYR A 102 -9.93 2.35 2.38
CA TYR A 102 -10.01 2.02 0.96
C TYR A 102 -10.90 0.81 0.76
N ARG A 103 -11.84 0.91 -0.19
CA ARG A 103 -12.70 -0.20 -0.58
C ARG A 103 -12.07 -0.90 -1.76
N ILE A 104 -11.89 -2.21 -1.65
CA ILE A 104 -11.35 -3.05 -2.73
C ILE A 104 -12.20 -4.29 -2.88
N THR A 105 -12.02 -5.01 -3.99
CA THR A 105 -12.59 -6.33 -4.18
C THR A 105 -11.46 -7.35 -4.09
N TYR A 106 -11.63 -8.32 -3.21
CA TYR A 106 -10.65 -9.38 -3.00
C TYR A 106 -11.37 -10.73 -3.13
N ASN A 107 -10.95 -11.54 -4.08
CA ASN A 107 -11.60 -12.83 -4.37
C ASN A 107 -13.12 -12.70 -4.54
N GLY A 108 -13.54 -11.62 -5.23
CA GLY A 108 -14.94 -11.38 -5.49
C GLY A 108 -15.73 -10.77 -4.33
N VAL A 109 -15.07 -10.46 -3.23
CA VAL A 109 -15.74 -9.94 -2.03
C VAL A 109 -15.20 -8.55 -1.72
N GLU A 110 -16.12 -7.64 -1.40
CA GLU A 110 -15.74 -6.29 -1.01
C GLU A 110 -15.05 -6.31 0.35
N LYS A 111 -13.90 -5.63 0.42
CA LYS A 111 -13.14 -5.46 1.66
C LYS A 111 -12.84 -3.99 1.87
N ASN A 112 -12.77 -3.57 3.12
CA ASN A 112 -12.48 -2.18 3.49
C ASN A 112 -11.24 -2.19 4.37
N ILE A 113 -10.17 -1.53 3.90
CA ILE A 113 -8.86 -1.59 4.53
C ILE A 113 -8.43 -0.17 4.91
N ALA A 114 -8.16 0.05 6.18
CA ALA A 114 -7.55 1.30 6.63
C ALA A 114 -6.04 1.20 6.42
N VAL A 115 -5.45 2.17 5.75
CA VAL A 115 -4.01 2.19 5.51
C VAL A 115 -3.47 3.57 5.87
N GLY A 116 -2.52 3.59 6.81
CA GLY A 116 -1.84 4.81 7.21
C GLY A 116 -0.52 4.93 6.48
N VAL A 117 -0.31 6.07 5.81
CA VAL A 117 0.90 6.33 5.03
C VAL A 117 1.49 7.65 5.53
N SER A 118 2.80 7.66 5.75
CA SER A 118 3.48 8.89 6.16
C SER A 118 3.54 9.87 4.99
N SER A 119 3.87 11.13 5.28
CA SER A 119 3.90 12.18 4.27
C SER A 119 4.89 11.89 3.13
N ASN A 120 5.92 11.08 3.39
CA ASN A 120 6.92 10.76 2.36
C ASN A 120 6.57 9.50 1.56
N GLY A 121 5.51 8.77 1.92
CA GLY A 121 5.06 7.58 1.16
C GLY A 121 5.29 6.24 1.84
N PHE A 122 5.85 6.23 3.04
CA PHE A 122 6.12 4.99 3.79
C PHE A 122 4.82 4.48 4.42
N VAL A 123 4.48 3.21 4.18
CA VAL A 123 3.29 2.60 4.78
C VAL A 123 3.59 2.28 6.25
N VAL A 124 2.86 2.92 7.14
CA VAL A 124 3.07 2.80 8.58
C VAL A 124 2.26 1.66 9.17
N ARG A 125 0.97 1.60 8.82
CA ARG A 125 0.06 0.61 9.38
C ARG A 125 -1.05 0.29 8.39
N ALA A 126 -1.71 -0.84 8.63
CA ALA A 126 -2.89 -1.23 7.85
C ALA A 126 -3.70 -2.24 8.63
N ASN A 127 -5.02 -2.15 8.52
CA ASN A 127 -5.91 -3.15 9.10
C ASN A 127 -7.25 -3.11 8.40
N PRO A 128 -7.95 -4.26 8.31
CA PRO A 128 -9.31 -4.26 7.81
C PRO A 128 -10.25 -3.62 8.84
N VAL A 129 -11.29 -2.95 8.36
CA VAL A 129 -12.23 -2.26 9.26
C VAL A 129 -13.66 -2.57 8.86
N SER A 130 -14.56 -2.56 9.86
CA SER A 130 -15.99 -2.74 9.64
C SER A 130 -16.75 -1.43 9.73
N SER A 131 -16.13 -0.38 10.26
CA SER A 131 -16.74 0.93 10.39
C SER A 131 -15.68 2.00 10.22
N TRP A 132 -16.12 3.17 9.81
CA TRP A 132 -15.22 4.30 9.60
C TRP A 132 -16.03 5.57 9.55
N LYS A 133 -15.36 6.72 9.64
CA LYS A 133 -15.99 8.01 9.48
C LYS A 133 -16.13 8.29 7.98
N PRO A 134 -17.35 8.50 7.48
CA PRO A 134 -17.54 8.79 6.05
C PRO A 134 -16.84 10.08 5.63
N LEU A 135 -16.60 10.22 4.33
CA LEU A 135 -15.98 11.43 3.79
C LEU A 135 -16.82 12.67 4.01
N LYS A 136 -18.12 12.53 4.16
CA LYS A 136 -19.05 13.63 4.40
C LYS A 136 -19.94 13.35 5.57
#